data_7e74233d16da57d761df91091797e319
#
_entry.id   7e74233d16da57d761df91091797e319
#
_cell.length_a   1.000
_cell.length_b   1.000
_cell.length_c   1.000
_cell.angle_alpha   90.00
_cell.angle_beta   90.00
_cell.angle_gamma   90.00
#
_symmetry.space_group_name_H-M   'P 1'
#
loop_
_entity.id
_entity.type
_entity.pdbx_description
1 polymer ?
#
loop_
_entity_poly.entity_id
_entity_poly.type
_entity_poly.pdbx_seq_one_letter_code
_entity_poly.pdbx_strand_id
1 'polypeptide(L)'
;MLKQVLFLSNGHGEDLNASLILGELQKIQPQLSIAALPLVGEGKAYQKLPVPIIAPTATMPSGGIIYTNPFNWIKDIGAGLIGLTIKQIRAAFKVSKDCDLLIAVGDIVPIAIARLTGRPFVAFIVSTSSYYEGTIKLPLLTELCLRSDKCLRVFTRDKYTATDLQNRGIKKAIFAGYPIMDVLTPTGKDLELDSQIPMIALLAGSRLPEALSNLALQLQVCEEIVKIKPMQFRAAIVPSIRETDLENLAKQEGWHYLGAGKLEKNGALLCCYRDAFADILHHCDACLAMAGTAVEQAVGLGKPVLQIPGFGPQFTYPFAEAQMRLLGESVITIGQKPTEVNLFKNAAVKIIDILADAVELLVQPTTWVEQPRMKLGTG
;
A
#
# COMPACT_ATOMS: atom_id res chain seq x y z
N MET A 1 8.64 -1.18 -33.73
CA MET A 1 7.38 -1.22 -32.97
C MET A 1 7.51 -2.30 -31.92
N LEU A 2 7.20 -2.04 -30.64
CA LEU A 2 7.21 -3.08 -29.58
C LEU A 2 6.15 -4.13 -29.92
N LYS A 3 6.52 -5.41 -29.78
CA LYS A 3 5.62 -6.55 -30.03
C LYS A 3 5.37 -7.35 -28.77
N GLN A 4 6.38 -7.50 -27.92
CA GLN A 4 6.28 -8.32 -26.71
C GLN A 4 6.95 -7.64 -25.50
N VAL A 5 6.22 -7.60 -24.38
CA VAL A 5 6.65 -6.99 -23.12
C VAL A 5 6.47 -7.96 -21.95
N LEU A 6 7.45 -8.02 -21.06
CA LEU A 6 7.38 -8.79 -19.82
C LEU A 6 7.40 -7.87 -18.61
N PHE A 7 6.37 -7.97 -17.75
CA PHE A 7 6.33 -7.31 -16.45
C PHE A 7 6.91 -8.21 -15.37
N LEU A 8 7.76 -7.64 -14.54
CA LEU A 8 8.35 -8.27 -13.35
C LEU A 8 7.97 -7.43 -12.14
N SER A 9 7.44 -8.05 -11.07
CA SER A 9 7.09 -7.36 -9.82
C SER A 9 7.31 -8.26 -8.60
N ASN A 10 7.47 -7.71 -7.41
CA ASN A 10 7.88 -8.48 -6.24
C ASN A 10 7.13 -8.15 -4.96
N GLY A 11 5.84 -7.92 -5.04
CA GLY A 11 4.99 -7.68 -3.88
C GLY A 11 3.58 -7.27 -4.27
N HIS A 12 2.66 -7.27 -3.32
CA HIS A 12 1.25 -6.97 -3.62
C HIS A 12 1.03 -5.53 -4.10
N GLY A 13 1.74 -4.55 -3.51
CA GLY A 13 1.69 -3.15 -3.94
C GLY A 13 2.33 -2.95 -5.30
N GLU A 14 3.44 -3.63 -5.54
CA GLU A 14 4.16 -3.63 -6.81
C GLU A 14 3.36 -4.31 -7.91
N ASP A 15 2.70 -5.45 -7.60
CA ASP A 15 1.81 -6.14 -8.54
C ASP A 15 0.62 -5.25 -8.93
N LEU A 16 0.05 -4.51 -7.96
CA LEU A 16 -1.03 -3.57 -8.23
C LEU A 16 -0.56 -2.45 -9.15
N ASN A 17 0.55 -1.76 -8.82
CA ASN A 17 1.11 -0.72 -9.68
C ASN A 17 1.40 -1.25 -11.09
N ALA A 18 2.04 -2.42 -11.19
CA ALA A 18 2.37 -3.04 -12.46
C ALA A 18 1.12 -3.41 -13.26
N SER A 19 0.08 -3.95 -12.61
CA SER A 19 -1.17 -4.33 -13.28
C SER A 19 -1.93 -3.12 -13.82
N LEU A 20 -1.90 -1.98 -13.11
CA LEU A 20 -2.50 -0.72 -13.57
C LEU A 20 -1.78 -0.19 -14.82
N ILE A 21 -0.44 -0.12 -14.78
CA ILE A 21 0.35 0.27 -15.95
C ILE A 21 0.09 -0.66 -17.14
N LEU A 22 0.04 -1.97 -16.88
CA LEU A 22 -0.22 -2.98 -17.90
C LEU A 22 -1.61 -2.79 -18.54
N GLY A 23 -2.64 -2.58 -17.72
CA GLY A 23 -4.01 -2.36 -18.20
C GLY A 23 -4.11 -1.13 -19.12
N GLU A 24 -3.47 -0.03 -18.75
CA GLU A 24 -3.43 1.17 -19.61
C GLU A 24 -2.61 0.93 -20.89
N LEU A 25 -1.48 0.22 -20.78
CA LEU A 25 -0.66 -0.12 -21.93
C LEU A 25 -1.43 -0.98 -22.95
N GLN A 26 -2.26 -1.93 -22.47
CA GLN A 26 -3.13 -2.73 -23.35
C GLN A 26 -4.20 -1.89 -24.07
N LYS A 27 -4.76 -0.88 -23.39
CA LYS A 27 -5.73 0.04 -24.02
C LYS A 27 -5.08 0.87 -25.13
N ILE A 28 -3.86 1.38 -24.90
CA ILE A 28 -3.12 2.21 -25.87
C ILE A 28 -2.56 1.37 -27.02
N GLN A 29 -2.13 0.14 -26.75
CA GLN A 29 -1.49 -0.77 -27.70
C GLN A 29 -2.13 -2.18 -27.64
N PRO A 30 -3.36 -2.35 -28.16
CA PRO A 30 -4.08 -3.63 -28.07
C PRO A 30 -3.37 -4.82 -28.72
N GLN A 31 -2.47 -4.55 -29.67
CA GLN A 31 -1.71 -5.58 -30.41
C GLN A 31 -0.45 -6.05 -29.65
N LEU A 32 -0.14 -5.42 -28.51
CA LEU A 32 1.05 -5.75 -27.74
C LEU A 32 0.83 -7.05 -26.96
N SER A 33 1.71 -8.02 -27.19
CA SER A 33 1.74 -9.25 -26.40
C SER A 33 2.40 -8.94 -25.05
N ILE A 34 1.64 -9.12 -23.96
CA ILE A 34 2.12 -8.83 -22.61
C ILE A 34 2.05 -10.09 -21.76
N ALA A 35 3.10 -10.33 -20.97
CA ALA A 35 3.15 -11.38 -19.97
C ALA A 35 3.57 -10.79 -18.62
N ALA A 36 3.22 -11.44 -17.51
CA ALA A 36 3.56 -11.03 -16.16
C ALA A 36 4.29 -12.13 -15.38
N LEU A 37 5.22 -11.72 -14.52
CA LEU A 37 5.92 -12.58 -13.57
C LEU A 37 5.93 -11.91 -12.20
N PRO A 38 4.91 -12.15 -11.36
CA PRO A 38 4.97 -11.81 -9.95
C PRO A 38 5.96 -12.74 -9.24
N LEU A 39 6.97 -12.17 -8.59
CA LEU A 39 8.05 -12.91 -7.94
C LEU A 39 7.69 -13.30 -6.50
N VAL A 40 6.80 -12.54 -5.87
CA VAL A 40 6.31 -12.76 -4.51
C VAL A 40 4.78 -12.72 -4.52
N GLY A 41 4.16 -13.66 -3.79
CA GLY A 41 2.69 -13.76 -3.72
C GLY A 41 2.10 -14.48 -4.92
N GLU A 42 0.78 -14.42 -5.04
CA GLU A 42 -0.01 -15.15 -6.05
C GLU A 42 -0.28 -14.35 -7.33
N GLY A 43 0.16 -13.08 -7.39
CA GLY A 43 -0.10 -12.22 -8.54
C GLY A 43 -1.59 -11.89 -8.75
N LYS A 44 -2.37 -11.79 -7.68
CA LYS A 44 -3.84 -11.57 -7.74
C LYS A 44 -4.24 -10.34 -8.57
N ALA A 45 -3.40 -9.31 -8.58
CA ALA A 45 -3.66 -8.11 -9.37
C ALA A 45 -3.67 -8.41 -10.88
N TYR A 46 -2.79 -9.29 -11.35
CA TYR A 46 -2.73 -9.70 -12.76
C TYR A 46 -3.84 -10.68 -13.15
N GLN A 47 -4.36 -11.47 -12.21
CA GLN A 47 -5.43 -12.45 -12.51
C GLN A 47 -6.73 -11.79 -13.00
N LYS A 48 -6.89 -10.49 -12.77
CA LYS A 48 -8.03 -9.69 -13.27
C LYS A 48 -7.85 -9.24 -14.72
N LEU A 49 -6.69 -9.47 -15.30
CA LEU A 49 -6.31 -9.04 -16.64
C LEU A 49 -6.12 -10.25 -17.56
N PRO A 50 -6.39 -10.14 -18.87
CA PRO A 50 -6.21 -11.23 -19.83
C PRO A 50 -4.73 -11.41 -20.20
N VAL A 51 -3.86 -11.62 -19.21
CA VAL A 51 -2.42 -11.78 -19.42
C VAL A 51 -1.89 -13.07 -18.78
N PRO A 52 -1.00 -13.81 -19.43
CA PRO A 52 -0.41 -15.01 -18.86
C PRO A 52 0.59 -14.67 -17.74
N ILE A 53 0.50 -15.40 -16.62
CA ILE A 53 1.53 -15.45 -15.59
C ILE A 53 2.48 -16.59 -15.97
N ILE A 54 3.76 -16.26 -16.25
CA ILE A 54 4.70 -17.18 -16.95
C ILE A 54 5.43 -18.18 -16.05
N ALA A 55 5.25 -18.11 -14.73
CA ALA A 55 5.88 -19.06 -13.80
C ALA A 55 4.97 -19.36 -12.61
N PRO A 56 5.24 -20.45 -11.88
CA PRO A 56 4.54 -20.74 -10.65
C PRO A 56 4.68 -19.58 -9.65
N THR A 57 3.57 -19.28 -8.97
CA THR A 57 3.48 -18.29 -7.91
C THR A 57 3.13 -18.99 -6.61
N ALA A 58 3.63 -18.49 -5.48
CA ALA A 58 3.28 -19.01 -4.17
C ALA A 58 3.30 -17.90 -3.12
N THR A 59 2.42 -18.00 -2.15
CA THR A 59 2.47 -17.17 -0.95
C THR A 59 3.51 -17.73 0.01
N MET A 60 4.52 -16.94 0.36
CA MET A 60 5.52 -17.31 1.35
C MET A 60 5.00 -17.02 2.77
N PRO A 61 5.44 -17.78 3.79
CA PRO A 61 5.06 -17.54 5.18
C PRO A 61 5.33 -16.11 5.67
N SER A 62 6.38 -15.45 5.17
CA SER A 62 6.70 -14.05 5.49
C SER A 62 5.84 -13.04 4.73
N GLY A 63 5.09 -13.47 3.73
CA GLY A 63 4.38 -12.55 2.82
C GLY A 63 5.29 -11.64 2.00
N GLY A 64 6.61 -11.95 1.92
CA GLY A 64 7.63 -11.15 1.25
C GLY A 64 8.23 -10.02 2.10
N ILE A 65 7.83 -9.90 3.37
CA ILE A 65 8.33 -8.87 4.30
C ILE A 65 9.59 -9.40 5.01
N ILE A 66 10.72 -9.35 4.32
CA ILE A 66 12.00 -9.88 4.84
C ILE A 66 12.65 -8.87 5.81
N TYR A 67 12.32 -7.57 5.70
CA TYR A 67 13.01 -6.48 6.42
C TYR A 67 12.74 -6.44 7.92
N THR A 68 11.68 -7.09 8.42
CA THR A 68 11.26 -6.97 9.82
C THR A 68 11.83 -8.06 10.72
N ASN A 69 12.22 -9.22 10.19
CA ASN A 69 12.79 -10.31 10.98
C ASN A 69 13.66 -11.26 10.13
N PRO A 70 15.00 -11.34 10.34
CA PRO A 70 15.87 -12.23 9.60
C PRO A 70 15.54 -13.73 9.77
N PHE A 71 14.85 -14.14 10.84
CA PHE A 71 14.41 -15.53 11.01
C PHE A 71 13.28 -15.95 10.07
N ASN A 72 12.52 -15.00 9.50
CA ASN A 72 11.49 -15.29 8.50
C ASN A 72 12.11 -15.90 7.24
N TRP A 73 13.34 -15.52 6.92
CA TRP A 73 14.07 -16.04 5.77
C TRP A 73 14.30 -17.55 5.85
N ILE A 74 14.60 -18.07 7.04
CA ILE A 74 14.80 -19.51 7.27
C ILE A 74 13.50 -20.29 7.04
N LYS A 75 12.36 -19.74 7.45
CA LYS A 75 11.03 -20.35 7.22
C LYS A 75 10.67 -20.37 5.74
N ASP A 76 10.95 -19.30 5.02
CA ASP A 76 10.69 -19.20 3.59
C ASP A 76 11.58 -20.15 2.77
N ILE A 77 12.85 -20.32 3.16
CA ILE A 77 13.76 -21.33 2.57
C ILE A 77 13.20 -22.74 2.78
N GLY A 78 12.74 -23.06 3.99
CA GLY A 78 12.11 -24.34 4.30
C GLY A 78 10.80 -24.57 3.53
N ALA A 79 10.09 -23.51 3.17
CA ALA A 79 8.89 -23.54 2.33
C ALA A 79 9.18 -23.64 0.82
N GLY A 80 10.44 -23.76 0.40
CA GLY A 80 10.82 -23.95 -1.00
C GLY A 80 11.10 -22.66 -1.79
N LEU A 81 11.34 -21.55 -1.11
CA LEU A 81 11.64 -20.24 -1.72
C LEU A 81 12.75 -20.35 -2.79
N ILE A 82 13.85 -21.06 -2.50
CA ILE A 82 14.98 -21.20 -3.43
C ILE A 82 14.55 -21.90 -4.72
N GLY A 83 13.81 -23.01 -4.61
CA GLY A 83 13.31 -23.75 -5.78
C GLY A 83 12.35 -22.94 -6.62
N LEU A 84 11.45 -22.17 -5.98
CA LEU A 84 10.53 -21.26 -6.65
C LEU A 84 11.29 -20.15 -7.38
N THR A 85 12.20 -19.48 -6.69
CA THR A 85 13.02 -18.40 -7.26
C THR A 85 13.81 -18.86 -8.48
N ILE A 86 14.42 -20.05 -8.43
CA ILE A 86 15.15 -20.62 -9.59
C ILE A 86 14.20 -20.84 -10.76
N LYS A 87 12.99 -21.39 -10.53
CA LYS A 87 12.00 -21.58 -11.59
C LYS A 87 11.56 -20.26 -12.20
N GLN A 88 11.31 -19.25 -11.38
CA GLN A 88 10.92 -17.90 -11.81
C GLN A 88 12.05 -17.23 -12.63
N ILE A 89 13.28 -17.27 -12.17
CA ILE A 89 14.43 -16.74 -12.91
C ILE A 89 14.58 -17.46 -14.25
N ARG A 90 14.51 -18.80 -14.29
CA ARG A 90 14.56 -19.55 -15.55
C ARG A 90 13.44 -19.17 -16.50
N ALA A 91 12.22 -18.98 -16.01
CA ALA A 91 11.09 -18.53 -16.82
C ALA A 91 11.32 -17.11 -17.37
N ALA A 92 11.81 -16.18 -16.54
CA ALA A 92 12.18 -14.84 -16.97
C ALA A 92 13.20 -14.87 -18.10
N PHE A 93 14.28 -15.64 -17.96
CA PHE A 93 15.30 -15.77 -19.01
C PHE A 93 14.80 -16.44 -20.29
N LYS A 94 13.89 -17.42 -20.15
CA LYS A 94 13.31 -18.10 -21.32
C LYS A 94 12.42 -17.14 -22.11
N VAL A 95 11.46 -16.49 -21.45
CA VAL A 95 10.49 -15.61 -22.09
C VAL A 95 11.12 -14.30 -22.58
N SER A 96 12.09 -13.75 -21.84
CA SER A 96 12.76 -12.51 -22.22
C SER A 96 13.48 -12.57 -23.57
N LYS A 97 13.83 -13.78 -24.08
CA LYS A 97 14.48 -13.92 -25.38
C LYS A 97 13.64 -13.34 -26.52
N ASP A 98 12.33 -13.43 -26.39
CA ASP A 98 11.38 -12.98 -27.41
C ASP A 98 10.82 -11.58 -27.08
N CYS A 99 11.15 -11.02 -25.88
CA CYS A 99 10.66 -9.72 -25.47
C CYS A 99 11.52 -8.57 -26.01
N ASP A 100 10.86 -7.51 -26.45
CA ASP A 100 11.50 -6.26 -26.87
C ASP A 100 11.85 -5.39 -25.66
N LEU A 101 11.03 -5.47 -24.59
CA LEU A 101 11.16 -4.65 -23.40
C LEU A 101 10.75 -5.42 -22.14
N LEU A 102 11.46 -5.20 -21.04
CA LEU A 102 11.05 -5.63 -19.71
C LEU A 102 10.64 -4.41 -18.89
N ILE A 103 9.61 -4.58 -18.03
CA ILE A 103 9.17 -3.56 -17.07
C ILE A 103 9.32 -4.16 -15.68
N ALA A 104 10.27 -3.64 -14.91
CA ALA A 104 10.60 -4.09 -13.56
C ALA A 104 10.00 -3.12 -12.53
N VAL A 105 9.02 -3.59 -11.76
CA VAL A 105 8.29 -2.79 -10.77
C VAL A 105 8.62 -3.31 -9.37
N GLY A 106 9.20 -2.47 -8.55
CA GLY A 106 9.54 -2.81 -7.16
C GLY A 106 10.93 -2.41 -6.72
N ASP A 107 11.60 -3.33 -6.04
CA ASP A 107 12.95 -3.17 -5.48
C ASP A 107 14.05 -3.73 -6.39
N ILE A 108 15.18 -4.07 -5.76
CA ILE A 108 16.35 -4.64 -6.46
C ILE A 108 16.03 -5.95 -7.19
N VAL A 109 15.11 -6.79 -6.71
CA VAL A 109 14.95 -8.15 -7.23
C VAL A 109 14.43 -8.14 -8.67
N PRO A 110 13.27 -7.53 -9.02
CA PRO A 110 12.83 -7.44 -10.41
C PRO A 110 13.80 -6.66 -11.29
N ILE A 111 14.46 -5.61 -10.76
CA ILE A 111 15.42 -4.78 -11.49
C ILE A 111 16.66 -5.61 -11.86
N ALA A 112 17.21 -6.37 -10.92
CA ALA A 112 18.37 -7.23 -11.16
C ALA A 112 18.06 -8.35 -12.16
N ILE A 113 16.90 -9.00 -12.04
CA ILE A 113 16.47 -10.03 -13.00
C ILE A 113 16.34 -9.41 -14.40
N ALA A 114 15.68 -8.28 -14.55
CA ALA A 114 15.57 -7.59 -15.83
C ALA A 114 16.95 -7.28 -16.43
N ARG A 115 17.86 -6.73 -15.62
CA ARG A 115 19.25 -6.42 -16.05
C ARG A 115 20.02 -7.65 -16.49
N LEU A 116 19.90 -8.77 -15.75
CA LEU A 116 20.59 -10.02 -16.03
C LEU A 116 20.13 -10.68 -17.33
N THR A 117 18.89 -10.46 -17.78
CA THR A 117 18.41 -10.97 -19.09
C THR A 117 19.16 -10.36 -20.28
N GLY A 118 19.85 -9.23 -20.08
CA GLY A 118 20.52 -8.47 -21.13
C GLY A 118 19.59 -7.69 -22.08
N ARG A 119 18.28 -7.74 -21.87
CA ARG A 119 17.30 -7.01 -22.67
C ARG A 119 17.14 -5.56 -22.21
N PRO A 120 16.66 -4.67 -23.08
CA PRO A 120 16.21 -3.34 -22.66
C PRO A 120 15.14 -3.44 -21.57
N PHE A 121 15.23 -2.59 -20.55
CA PHE A 121 14.22 -2.56 -19.51
C PHE A 121 13.94 -1.15 -19.00
N VAL A 122 12.79 -1.01 -18.38
CA VAL A 122 12.34 0.15 -17.61
C VAL A 122 12.20 -0.29 -16.16
N ALA A 123 12.67 0.53 -15.23
CA ALA A 123 12.51 0.31 -13.80
C ALA A 123 11.45 1.27 -13.24
N PHE A 124 10.57 0.77 -12.37
CA PHE A 124 9.69 1.59 -11.56
C PHE A 124 9.96 1.29 -10.08
N ILE A 125 10.56 2.25 -9.39
CA ILE A 125 10.92 2.14 -7.97
C ILE A 125 9.73 2.61 -7.16
N VAL A 126 9.08 1.67 -6.45
CA VAL A 126 7.89 1.95 -5.63
C VAL A 126 8.11 1.74 -4.14
N SER A 127 9.07 0.88 -3.76
CA SER A 127 9.30 0.44 -2.39
C SER A 127 10.17 1.39 -1.54
N THR A 128 10.78 2.40 -2.16
CA THR A 128 11.65 3.39 -1.49
C THR A 128 11.42 4.79 -2.01
N SER A 129 11.72 5.79 -1.16
CA SER A 129 11.61 7.22 -1.48
C SER A 129 12.74 8.01 -0.83
N SER A 130 13.16 9.10 -1.47
CA SER A 130 14.07 10.08 -0.89
C SER A 130 13.38 11.04 0.08
N TYR A 131 12.08 10.95 0.16
CA TYR A 131 11.24 11.97 0.74
C TYR A 131 11.53 12.24 2.23
N TYR A 132 11.69 11.19 3.03
CA TYR A 132 11.91 11.32 4.48
C TYR A 132 13.37 11.63 4.84
N GLU A 133 14.32 10.94 4.21
CA GLU A 133 15.74 11.05 4.55
C GLU A 133 16.52 12.04 3.67
N GLY A 134 15.83 12.73 2.75
CA GLY A 134 16.44 13.67 1.80
C GLY A 134 17.18 12.99 0.64
N THR A 135 17.61 11.75 0.80
CA THR A 135 18.27 10.94 -0.23
C THR A 135 17.78 9.50 -0.22
N ILE A 136 17.63 8.92 -1.41
CA ILE A 136 17.24 7.51 -1.52
C ILE A 136 18.41 6.60 -1.15
N LYS A 137 18.16 5.65 -0.24
CA LYS A 137 19.12 4.60 0.10
C LYS A 137 18.90 3.40 -0.80
N LEU A 138 19.64 3.31 -1.89
CA LEU A 138 19.64 2.17 -2.78
C LEU A 138 20.82 1.24 -2.49
N PRO A 139 20.62 -0.09 -2.50
CA PRO A 139 21.72 -1.04 -2.56
C PRO A 139 22.61 -0.74 -3.76
N LEU A 140 23.92 -0.90 -3.61
CA LEU A 140 24.90 -0.62 -4.67
C LEU A 140 24.57 -1.37 -5.98
N LEU A 141 24.11 -2.60 -5.88
CA LEU A 141 23.69 -3.39 -7.04
C LEU A 141 22.50 -2.77 -7.77
N THR A 142 21.54 -2.20 -7.04
CA THR A 142 20.40 -1.50 -7.65
C THR A 142 20.90 -0.31 -8.45
N GLU A 143 21.77 0.51 -7.88
CA GLU A 143 22.32 1.68 -8.55
C GLU A 143 23.09 1.31 -9.82
N LEU A 144 23.91 0.26 -9.78
CA LEU A 144 24.61 -0.28 -10.95
C LEU A 144 23.62 -0.74 -12.05
N CYS A 145 22.54 -1.43 -11.68
CA CYS A 145 21.51 -1.83 -12.63
C CYS A 145 20.83 -0.62 -13.28
N LEU A 146 20.48 0.38 -12.48
CA LEU A 146 19.83 1.60 -12.97
C LEU A 146 20.75 2.44 -13.88
N ARG A 147 22.06 2.47 -13.65
CA ARG A 147 23.04 3.15 -14.48
C ARG A 147 23.30 2.47 -15.82
N SER A 148 22.95 1.19 -15.94
CA SER A 148 23.18 0.39 -17.14
C SER A 148 22.52 1.00 -18.38
N ASP A 149 23.16 0.89 -19.55
CA ASP A 149 22.61 1.29 -20.85
C ASP A 149 21.35 0.49 -21.22
N LYS A 150 21.17 -0.71 -20.64
CA LYS A 150 19.96 -1.52 -20.83
C LYS A 150 18.76 -0.96 -20.09
N CYS A 151 18.96 -0.17 -19.02
CA CYS A 151 17.90 0.55 -18.34
C CYS A 151 17.56 1.80 -19.14
N LEU A 152 16.42 1.83 -19.80
CA LEU A 152 16.02 2.95 -20.66
C LEU A 152 15.45 4.13 -19.89
N ARG A 153 14.67 3.87 -18.82
CA ARG A 153 14.05 4.87 -17.95
C ARG A 153 13.94 4.32 -16.52
N VAL A 154 13.94 5.22 -15.57
CA VAL A 154 13.67 4.93 -14.15
C VAL A 154 12.49 5.79 -13.73
N PHE A 155 11.36 5.17 -13.51
CA PHE A 155 10.20 5.82 -12.90
C PHE A 155 10.30 5.75 -11.39
N THR A 156 9.84 6.79 -10.72
CA THR A 156 9.81 6.89 -9.27
C THR A 156 8.39 7.16 -8.80
N ARG A 157 8.12 6.84 -7.54
CA ARG A 157 6.81 7.05 -6.92
C ARG A 157 6.51 8.52 -6.61
N ASP A 158 7.53 9.36 -6.56
CA ASP A 158 7.43 10.80 -6.26
C ASP A 158 8.49 11.61 -7.02
N LYS A 159 8.22 12.90 -7.19
CA LYS A 159 9.09 13.84 -7.91
C LYS A 159 10.41 14.09 -7.18
N TYR A 160 10.38 14.07 -5.84
CA TYR A 160 11.55 14.32 -5.03
C TYR A 160 12.60 13.23 -5.23
N THR A 161 12.18 11.97 -5.23
CA THR A 161 13.04 10.82 -5.53
C THR A 161 13.60 10.87 -6.96
N ALA A 162 12.80 11.29 -7.94
CA ALA A 162 13.31 11.47 -9.31
C ALA A 162 14.44 12.51 -9.35
N THR A 163 14.25 13.65 -8.68
CA THR A 163 15.24 14.74 -8.61
C THR A 163 16.51 14.29 -7.89
N ASP A 164 16.39 13.57 -6.77
CA ASP A 164 17.54 13.02 -6.04
C ASP A 164 18.36 12.06 -6.92
N LEU A 165 17.72 11.13 -7.61
CA LEU A 165 18.40 10.22 -8.53
C LEU A 165 19.09 10.95 -9.68
N GLN A 166 18.45 11.99 -10.23
CA GLN A 166 19.06 12.84 -11.28
C GLN A 166 20.31 13.58 -10.76
N ASN A 167 20.26 14.11 -9.55
CA ASN A 167 21.39 14.78 -8.90
C ASN A 167 22.56 13.81 -8.66
N ARG A 168 22.26 12.55 -8.40
CA ARG A 168 23.25 11.46 -8.29
C ARG A 168 23.74 10.92 -9.63
N GLY A 169 23.35 11.54 -10.74
CA GLY A 169 23.79 11.21 -12.09
C GLY A 169 22.96 10.15 -12.82
N ILE A 170 21.81 9.71 -12.27
CA ILE A 170 20.86 8.85 -12.97
C ILE A 170 19.86 9.75 -13.73
N LYS A 171 20.34 10.43 -14.78
CA LYS A 171 19.59 11.44 -15.54
C LYS A 171 18.30 10.93 -16.20
N LYS A 172 18.15 9.63 -16.36
CA LYS A 172 16.94 8.95 -16.92
C LYS A 172 15.86 8.70 -15.88
N ALA A 173 16.04 9.10 -14.62
CA ALA A 173 15.01 9.06 -13.61
C ALA A 173 13.97 10.14 -13.86
N ILE A 174 12.69 9.77 -13.81
CA ILE A 174 11.56 10.68 -13.99
C ILE A 174 10.43 10.29 -13.05
N PHE A 175 9.59 11.27 -12.71
CA PHE A 175 8.29 11.06 -12.12
C PHE A 175 7.21 11.29 -13.19
N ALA A 176 6.29 10.35 -13.34
CA ALA A 176 5.20 10.41 -14.31
C ALA A 176 3.83 10.08 -13.68
N GLY A 177 3.70 10.26 -12.37
CA GLY A 177 2.53 9.87 -11.61
C GLY A 177 2.76 8.59 -10.81
N TYR A 178 1.81 8.28 -9.92
CA TYR A 178 1.83 7.08 -9.09
C TYR A 178 0.55 6.27 -9.30
N PRO A 179 0.58 5.15 -10.05
CA PRO A 179 -0.59 4.48 -10.58
C PRO A 179 -1.66 4.09 -9.56
N ILE A 180 -1.26 3.75 -8.32
CA ILE A 180 -2.24 3.39 -7.28
C ILE A 180 -3.20 4.53 -6.90
N MET A 181 -2.90 5.77 -7.30
CA MET A 181 -3.78 6.91 -7.08
C MET A 181 -4.92 6.96 -8.12
N ASP A 182 -4.71 6.39 -9.31
CA ASP A 182 -5.68 6.45 -10.41
C ASP A 182 -6.94 5.60 -10.14
N VAL A 183 -6.85 4.63 -9.20
CA VAL A 183 -7.99 3.79 -8.79
C VAL A 183 -8.85 4.41 -7.69
N LEU A 184 -8.55 5.62 -7.25
CA LEU A 184 -9.25 6.32 -6.17
C LEU A 184 -10.36 7.23 -6.67
N THR A 185 -10.98 6.92 -7.80
CA THR A 185 -12.17 7.65 -8.26
C THR A 185 -13.37 7.28 -7.40
N PRO A 186 -14.00 8.23 -6.70
CA PRO A 186 -15.21 7.96 -5.93
C PRO A 186 -16.33 7.42 -6.82
N THR A 187 -17.11 6.50 -6.28
CA THR A 187 -18.25 5.91 -6.99
C THR A 187 -19.56 6.66 -6.74
N GLY A 188 -19.57 7.58 -5.79
CA GLY A 188 -20.78 8.28 -5.31
C GLY A 188 -21.59 7.42 -4.33
N LYS A 189 -20.94 6.43 -3.69
CA LYS A 189 -21.59 5.61 -2.68
C LYS A 189 -22.06 6.47 -1.52
N ASP A 190 -23.35 6.34 -1.16
CA ASP A 190 -23.86 6.95 0.06
C ASP A 190 -23.22 6.28 1.29
N LEU A 191 -22.51 7.07 2.06
CA LEU A 191 -21.85 6.64 3.30
C LEU A 191 -22.70 6.96 4.53
N GLU A 192 -23.91 7.49 4.36
CA GLU A 192 -24.81 7.90 5.45
C GLU A 192 -24.10 8.84 6.43
N LEU A 193 -23.49 9.92 5.92
CA LEU A 193 -22.72 10.86 6.72
C LEU A 193 -23.56 12.04 7.22
N ASP A 194 -23.38 12.37 8.48
CA ASP A 194 -23.78 13.68 9.03
C ASP A 194 -22.64 14.67 8.77
N SER A 195 -22.93 15.75 8.03
CA SER A 195 -21.96 16.77 7.65
C SER A 195 -21.40 17.58 8.83
N GLN A 196 -22.02 17.49 10.01
CA GLN A 196 -21.60 18.20 11.21
C GLN A 196 -20.65 17.38 12.10
N ILE A 197 -20.53 16.09 11.81
CA ILE A 197 -19.71 15.16 12.61
C ILE A 197 -18.53 14.68 11.78
N PRO A 198 -17.28 14.90 12.21
CA PRO A 198 -16.12 14.41 11.48
C PRO A 198 -16.12 12.89 11.29
N MET A 199 -15.56 12.43 10.16
CA MET A 199 -15.53 11.03 9.80
C MET A 199 -14.10 10.47 9.83
N ILE A 200 -13.89 9.39 10.58
CA ILE A 200 -12.65 8.63 10.63
C ILE A 200 -12.80 7.37 9.77
N ALA A 201 -11.90 7.21 8.80
CA ALA A 201 -11.79 6.01 8.01
C ALA A 201 -11.01 4.92 8.77
N LEU A 202 -11.55 3.70 8.84
CA LEU A 202 -10.85 2.54 9.40
C LEU A 202 -10.31 1.67 8.27
N LEU A 203 -8.99 1.49 8.25
CA LEU A 203 -8.27 0.70 7.24
C LEU A 203 -7.55 -0.46 7.92
N ALA A 204 -8.27 -1.56 8.14
CA ALA A 204 -7.78 -2.71 8.92
C ALA A 204 -6.83 -3.64 8.12
N GLY A 205 -6.63 -3.37 6.83
CA GLY A 205 -5.84 -4.21 5.94
C GLY A 205 -6.70 -5.19 5.12
N SER A 206 -6.03 -6.00 4.29
CA SER A 206 -6.70 -6.82 3.27
C SER A 206 -6.53 -8.33 3.45
N ARG A 207 -5.73 -8.79 4.40
CA ARG A 207 -5.40 -10.20 4.58
C ARG A 207 -6.06 -10.78 5.82
N LEU A 208 -6.72 -11.91 5.68
CA LEU A 208 -7.27 -12.66 6.80
C LEU A 208 -6.22 -13.65 7.35
N PRO A 209 -6.21 -13.88 8.68
CA PRO A 209 -7.13 -13.36 9.69
C PRO A 209 -6.77 -11.97 10.23
N GLU A 210 -5.62 -11.40 9.87
CA GLU A 210 -5.06 -10.17 10.47
C GLU A 210 -6.00 -8.96 10.34
N ALA A 211 -6.72 -8.83 9.22
CA ALA A 211 -7.65 -7.72 9.01
C ALA A 211 -8.76 -7.68 10.08
N LEU A 212 -9.27 -8.84 10.50
CA LEU A 212 -10.25 -8.91 11.60
C LEU A 212 -9.63 -8.57 12.95
N SER A 213 -8.43 -9.09 13.22
CA SER A 213 -7.70 -8.76 14.47
C SER A 213 -7.36 -7.26 14.54
N ASN A 214 -6.98 -6.66 13.42
CA ASN A 214 -6.73 -5.23 13.34
C ASN A 214 -8.02 -4.41 13.54
N LEU A 215 -9.12 -4.85 12.92
CA LEU A 215 -10.41 -4.19 13.12
C LEU A 215 -10.86 -4.24 14.58
N ALA A 216 -10.62 -5.36 15.30
CA ALA A 216 -10.87 -5.47 16.73
C ALA A 216 -10.12 -4.39 17.54
N LEU A 217 -8.83 -4.17 17.24
CA LEU A 217 -8.05 -3.11 17.89
C LEU A 217 -8.58 -1.71 17.54
N GLN A 218 -8.99 -1.50 16.28
CA GLN A 218 -9.56 -0.23 15.86
C GLN A 218 -10.90 0.07 16.54
N LEU A 219 -11.74 -0.96 16.80
CA LEU A 219 -12.99 -0.81 17.54
C LEU A 219 -12.72 -0.27 18.97
N GLN A 220 -11.67 -0.73 19.64
CA GLN A 220 -11.31 -0.24 20.97
C GLN A 220 -10.87 1.24 20.95
N VAL A 221 -10.18 1.67 19.88
CA VAL A 221 -9.87 3.10 19.68
C VAL A 221 -11.15 3.91 19.45
N CYS A 222 -12.10 3.41 18.65
CA CYS A 222 -13.39 4.08 18.41
C CYS A 222 -14.17 4.30 19.72
N GLU A 223 -14.18 3.31 20.61
CA GLU A 223 -14.81 3.44 21.93
C GLU A 223 -14.16 4.55 22.79
N GLU A 224 -12.84 4.70 22.74
CA GLU A 224 -12.16 5.78 23.45
C GLU A 224 -12.41 7.16 22.80
N ILE A 225 -12.50 7.23 21.48
CA ILE A 225 -12.77 8.48 20.77
C ILE A 225 -14.14 9.06 21.14
N VAL A 226 -15.20 8.25 21.12
CA VAL A 226 -16.57 8.76 21.38
C VAL A 226 -16.78 9.21 22.82
N LYS A 227 -15.93 8.79 23.77
CA LYS A 227 -15.91 9.31 25.14
C LYS A 227 -15.44 10.77 25.20
N ILE A 228 -14.69 11.22 24.19
CA ILE A 228 -14.08 12.56 24.14
C ILE A 228 -14.92 13.47 23.24
N LYS A 229 -15.27 12.99 22.03
CA LYS A 229 -15.98 13.77 21.01
C LYS A 229 -16.82 12.88 20.11
N PRO A 230 -18.04 13.29 19.71
CA PRO A 230 -18.82 12.58 18.69
C PRO A 230 -18.06 12.46 17.38
N MET A 231 -17.99 11.23 16.83
CA MET A 231 -17.33 10.92 15.56
C MET A 231 -18.10 9.84 14.81
N GLN A 232 -17.96 9.86 13.48
CA GLN A 232 -18.47 8.83 12.58
C GLN A 232 -17.34 7.93 12.13
N PHE A 233 -17.60 6.62 12.06
CA PHE A 233 -16.59 5.64 11.62
C PHE A 233 -17.09 4.89 10.38
N ARG A 234 -16.24 4.83 9.36
CA ARG A 234 -16.48 4.08 8.13
C ARG A 234 -15.29 3.17 7.85
N ALA A 235 -15.51 1.87 7.80
CA ALA A 235 -14.47 0.91 7.49
C ALA A 235 -14.55 0.47 6.03
N ALA A 236 -13.41 0.57 5.34
CA ALA A 236 -13.24 -0.10 4.06
C ALA A 236 -12.70 -1.52 4.31
N ILE A 237 -13.55 -2.52 4.09
CA ILE A 237 -13.22 -3.93 4.32
C ILE A 237 -13.15 -4.70 2.99
N VAL A 238 -12.36 -5.78 2.99
CA VAL A 238 -12.24 -6.63 1.79
C VAL A 238 -13.46 -7.54 1.63
N PRO A 239 -13.83 -7.92 0.39
CA PRO A 239 -14.99 -8.79 0.14
C PRO A 239 -14.93 -10.16 0.83
N SER A 240 -13.74 -10.63 1.20
CA SER A 240 -13.56 -11.89 1.93
C SER A 240 -14.03 -11.84 3.39
N ILE A 241 -14.23 -10.65 3.98
CA ILE A 241 -14.86 -10.49 5.30
C ILE A 241 -16.38 -10.57 5.11
N ARG A 242 -17.01 -11.62 5.62
CA ARG A 242 -18.45 -11.88 5.51
C ARG A 242 -19.21 -11.20 6.64
N GLU A 243 -20.54 -11.14 6.53
CA GLU A 243 -21.42 -10.64 7.60
C GLU A 243 -21.25 -11.46 8.90
N THR A 244 -21.12 -12.78 8.78
CA THR A 244 -20.89 -13.66 9.93
C THR A 244 -19.57 -13.40 10.64
N ASP A 245 -18.55 -12.93 9.92
CA ASP A 245 -17.26 -12.60 10.51
C ASP A 245 -17.37 -11.29 11.31
N LEU A 246 -18.16 -10.31 10.82
CA LEU A 246 -18.46 -9.06 11.54
C LEU A 246 -19.36 -9.29 12.76
N GLU A 247 -20.36 -10.16 12.66
CA GLU A 247 -21.21 -10.54 13.78
C GLU A 247 -20.42 -11.21 14.90
N ASN A 248 -19.52 -12.14 14.54
CA ASN A 248 -18.63 -12.79 15.50
C ASN A 248 -17.65 -11.79 16.14
N LEU A 249 -17.09 -10.89 15.35
CA LEU A 249 -16.22 -9.82 15.86
C LEU A 249 -16.97 -8.92 16.84
N ALA A 250 -18.17 -8.47 16.49
CA ALA A 250 -19.00 -7.65 17.36
C ALA A 250 -19.25 -8.36 18.71
N LYS A 251 -19.64 -9.63 18.66
CA LYS A 251 -19.86 -10.43 19.88
C LYS A 251 -18.60 -10.56 20.74
N GLN A 252 -17.44 -10.78 20.12
CA GLN A 252 -16.16 -10.91 20.83
C GLN A 252 -15.74 -9.61 21.52
N GLU A 253 -15.94 -8.47 20.85
CA GLU A 253 -15.57 -7.14 21.36
C GLU A 253 -16.68 -6.48 22.21
N GLY A 254 -17.81 -7.16 22.40
CA GLY A 254 -18.96 -6.64 23.16
C GLY A 254 -19.71 -5.52 22.45
N TRP A 255 -19.68 -5.52 21.11
CA TRP A 255 -20.45 -4.62 20.24
C TRP A 255 -21.76 -5.29 19.82
N HIS A 256 -22.76 -4.50 19.46
CA HIS A 256 -24.01 -4.96 18.89
C HIS A 256 -23.92 -4.96 17.37
N TYR A 257 -24.12 -6.09 16.73
CA TYR A 257 -24.23 -6.17 15.28
C TYR A 257 -25.67 -5.83 14.86
N LEU A 258 -25.84 -4.76 14.06
CA LEU A 258 -27.14 -4.24 13.64
C LEU A 258 -27.57 -4.75 12.25
N GLY A 259 -26.76 -5.59 11.60
CA GLY A 259 -26.94 -6.03 10.22
C GLY A 259 -26.31 -5.09 9.20
N ALA A 260 -26.21 -5.55 7.95
CA ALA A 260 -25.67 -4.79 6.82
C ALA A 260 -24.31 -4.09 7.10
N GLY A 261 -23.42 -4.79 7.81
CA GLY A 261 -22.09 -4.28 8.13
C GLY A 261 -22.05 -3.20 9.22
N LYS A 262 -23.12 -2.98 9.97
CA LYS A 262 -23.19 -1.95 11.02
C LYS A 262 -22.97 -2.56 12.41
N LEU A 263 -22.04 -1.95 13.17
CA LEU A 263 -21.70 -2.32 14.53
C LEU A 263 -21.88 -1.10 15.44
N GLU A 264 -22.43 -1.28 16.64
CA GLU A 264 -22.70 -0.21 17.59
C GLU A 264 -22.25 -0.60 18.99
N LYS A 265 -21.65 0.36 19.74
CA LYS A 265 -21.35 0.26 21.17
C LYS A 265 -21.18 1.64 21.78
N ASN A 266 -21.91 1.91 22.88
CA ASN A 266 -21.73 3.11 23.71
C ASN A 266 -21.76 4.43 22.90
N GLY A 267 -22.57 4.53 21.84
CA GLY A 267 -22.66 5.68 20.97
C GLY A 267 -21.63 5.73 19.83
N ALA A 268 -20.70 4.77 19.77
CA ALA A 268 -19.86 4.56 18.58
C ALA A 268 -20.62 3.74 17.54
N LEU A 269 -20.81 4.29 16.35
CA LEU A 269 -21.39 3.58 15.20
C LEU A 269 -20.34 3.40 14.11
N LEU A 270 -20.01 2.14 13.80
CA LEU A 270 -19.18 1.77 12.66
C LEU A 270 -20.04 1.22 11.53
N CYS A 271 -19.86 1.73 10.32
CA CYS A 271 -20.41 1.15 9.10
C CYS A 271 -19.28 0.60 8.22
N CYS A 272 -19.36 -0.70 7.86
CA CYS A 272 -18.37 -1.40 7.05
C CYS A 272 -18.84 -1.51 5.60
N TYR A 273 -17.98 -1.16 4.65
CA TYR A 273 -18.26 -1.19 3.21
C TYR A 273 -17.22 -2.03 2.47
N ARG A 274 -17.65 -2.82 1.47
CA ARG A 274 -16.79 -3.65 0.62
C ARG A 274 -16.52 -3.03 -0.75
N ASP A 275 -17.24 -1.96 -1.07
CA ASP A 275 -17.32 -1.34 -2.40
C ASP A 275 -17.16 0.19 -2.39
N ALA A 276 -16.76 0.78 -1.26
CA ALA A 276 -16.69 2.23 -1.07
C ALA A 276 -15.32 2.74 -0.62
N PHE A 277 -14.24 2.04 -0.95
CA PHE A 277 -12.90 2.42 -0.49
C PHE A 277 -12.49 3.84 -0.90
N ALA A 278 -12.68 4.18 -2.19
CA ALA A 278 -12.37 5.51 -2.69
C ALA A 278 -13.27 6.58 -2.05
N ASP A 279 -14.58 6.31 -1.95
CA ASP A 279 -15.55 7.23 -1.33
C ASP A 279 -15.19 7.51 0.13
N ILE A 280 -14.86 6.46 0.91
CA ILE A 280 -14.43 6.61 2.31
C ILE A 280 -13.16 7.46 2.41
N LEU A 281 -12.14 7.21 1.58
CA LEU A 281 -10.91 8.00 1.62
C LEU A 281 -11.14 9.46 1.22
N HIS A 282 -12.00 9.73 0.25
CA HIS A 282 -12.29 11.11 -0.14
C HIS A 282 -13.03 11.89 0.93
N HIS A 283 -13.96 11.26 1.64
CA HIS A 283 -14.82 11.92 2.63
C HIS A 283 -14.23 11.95 4.05
N CYS A 284 -13.24 11.11 4.38
CA CYS A 284 -12.70 11.11 5.73
C CYS A 284 -11.89 12.37 6.04
N ASP A 285 -11.89 12.74 7.31
CA ASP A 285 -11.08 13.82 7.87
C ASP A 285 -9.72 13.27 8.35
N ALA A 286 -9.70 12.02 8.82
CA ALA A 286 -8.49 11.29 9.21
C ALA A 286 -8.67 9.78 8.99
N CYS A 287 -7.58 9.05 9.00
CA CYS A 287 -7.58 7.59 8.93
C CYS A 287 -6.97 6.97 10.21
N LEU A 288 -7.63 5.96 10.74
CA LEU A 288 -7.02 4.99 11.67
C LEU A 288 -6.68 3.75 10.86
N ALA A 289 -5.39 3.50 10.63
CA ALA A 289 -4.98 2.55 9.61
C ALA A 289 -3.96 1.52 10.11
N MET A 290 -4.16 0.27 9.73
CA MET A 290 -3.25 -0.85 9.94
C MET A 290 -3.11 -1.62 8.63
N ALA A 291 -2.63 -0.91 7.59
CA ALA A 291 -2.59 -1.38 6.21
C ALA A 291 -1.31 -0.91 5.49
N GLY A 292 -0.98 -1.51 4.37
CA GLY A 292 0.13 -1.10 3.51
C GLY A 292 -0.30 -0.02 2.51
N THR A 293 -0.60 -0.45 1.28
CA THR A 293 -0.95 0.41 0.14
C THR A 293 -2.09 1.39 0.43
N ALA A 294 -3.09 1.00 1.23
CA ALA A 294 -4.20 1.89 1.59
C ALA A 294 -3.74 3.13 2.37
N VAL A 295 -2.68 3.03 3.19
CA VAL A 295 -2.07 4.19 3.87
C VAL A 295 -1.39 5.12 2.88
N GLU A 296 -0.67 4.57 1.89
CA GLU A 296 -0.05 5.36 0.84
C GLU A 296 -1.10 6.14 0.04
N GLN A 297 -2.24 5.51 -0.25
CA GLN A 297 -3.36 6.11 -0.95
C GLN A 297 -4.05 7.21 -0.11
N ALA A 298 -4.24 6.98 1.19
CA ALA A 298 -4.78 7.99 2.11
C ALA A 298 -3.88 9.23 2.16
N VAL A 299 -2.57 9.03 2.35
CA VAL A 299 -1.59 10.13 2.35
C VAL A 299 -1.54 10.84 0.99
N GLY A 300 -1.67 10.09 -0.12
CA GLY A 300 -1.75 10.66 -1.47
C GLY A 300 -2.94 11.58 -1.69
N LEU A 301 -4.05 11.35 -0.99
CA LEU A 301 -5.22 12.23 -0.96
C LEU A 301 -5.09 13.35 0.09
N GLY A 302 -3.94 13.48 0.75
CA GLY A 302 -3.71 14.50 1.78
C GLY A 302 -4.38 14.18 3.12
N LYS A 303 -4.77 12.91 3.36
CA LYS A 303 -5.41 12.52 4.61
C LYS A 303 -4.37 12.16 5.67
N PRO A 304 -4.45 12.71 6.88
CA PRO A 304 -3.60 12.31 7.99
C PRO A 304 -3.94 10.89 8.44
N VAL A 305 -2.93 10.14 8.81
CA VAL A 305 -3.06 8.74 9.17
C VAL A 305 -2.48 8.49 10.55
N LEU A 306 -3.28 7.94 11.45
CA LEU A 306 -2.85 7.37 12.71
C LEU A 306 -2.71 5.86 12.57
N GLN A 307 -1.62 5.31 13.08
CA GLN A 307 -1.35 3.87 13.14
C GLN A 307 -1.18 3.40 14.57
N ILE A 308 -1.61 2.17 14.83
CA ILE A 308 -1.26 1.42 16.05
C ILE A 308 -0.68 0.06 15.64
N PRO A 309 0.24 -0.53 16.40
CA PRO A 309 0.78 -1.86 16.11
C PRO A 309 -0.29 -2.94 16.28
N GLY A 310 -0.23 -3.98 15.45
CA GLY A 310 -1.09 -5.16 15.50
C GLY A 310 -0.37 -6.41 16.01
N PHE A 311 -1.11 -7.51 16.12
CA PHE A 311 -0.58 -8.82 16.56
C PHE A 311 0.03 -9.64 15.43
N GLY A 312 -0.40 -9.39 14.19
CA GLY A 312 -0.02 -10.21 13.04
C GLY A 312 1.40 -9.93 12.55
N PRO A 313 1.96 -10.86 11.75
CA PRO A 313 3.29 -10.68 11.19
C PRO A 313 3.37 -9.55 10.18
N GLN A 314 2.24 -9.08 9.66
CA GLN A 314 2.18 -8.11 8.57
C GLN A 314 2.08 -6.66 9.03
N PHE A 315 1.50 -6.40 10.21
CA PHE A 315 1.40 -5.06 10.74
C PHE A 315 1.97 -5.00 12.16
N THR A 316 3.29 -4.89 12.23
CA THR A 316 4.07 -4.74 13.47
C THR A 316 4.58 -3.31 13.58
N TYR A 317 5.08 -2.91 14.76
CA TYR A 317 5.72 -1.59 14.93
C TYR A 317 6.84 -1.31 13.92
N PRO A 318 7.78 -2.24 13.62
CA PRO A 318 8.79 -2.00 12.60
C PRO A 318 8.21 -1.73 11.20
N PHE A 319 7.07 -2.34 10.86
CA PHE A 319 6.39 -2.05 9.61
C PHE A 319 5.75 -0.66 9.63
N ALA A 320 5.06 -0.31 10.72
CA ALA A 320 4.46 1.03 10.90
C ALA A 320 5.52 2.13 10.89
N GLU A 321 6.67 1.90 11.55
CA GLU A 321 7.83 2.81 11.52
C GLU A 321 8.39 2.99 10.10
N ALA A 322 8.54 1.90 9.36
CA ALA A 322 8.99 1.97 7.97
C ALA A 322 8.03 2.80 7.10
N GLN A 323 6.72 2.70 7.33
CA GLN A 323 5.75 3.54 6.64
C GLN A 323 5.87 5.03 7.03
N MET A 324 6.10 5.36 8.30
CA MET A 324 6.37 6.75 8.70
C MET A 324 7.58 7.31 7.96
N ARG A 325 8.66 6.52 7.86
CA ARG A 325 9.86 6.93 7.10
C ARG A 325 9.58 7.10 5.61
N LEU A 326 8.71 6.28 5.04
CA LEU A 326 8.37 6.32 3.63
C LEU A 326 7.44 7.48 3.29
N LEU A 327 6.49 7.81 4.17
CA LEU A 327 5.37 8.72 3.90
C LEU A 327 5.45 10.05 4.66
N GLY A 328 6.39 10.18 5.61
CA GLY A 328 6.66 11.41 6.33
C GLY A 328 5.63 11.75 7.40
N GLU A 329 5.51 13.04 7.71
CA GLU A 329 4.73 13.57 8.84
C GLU A 329 3.22 13.31 8.78
N SER A 330 2.70 12.95 7.61
CA SER A 330 1.28 12.61 7.45
C SER A 330 0.90 11.27 8.10
N VAL A 331 1.90 10.48 8.55
CA VAL A 331 1.68 9.19 9.18
C VAL A 331 2.29 9.21 10.58
N ILE A 332 1.48 8.96 11.58
CA ILE A 332 1.88 8.94 13.00
C ILE A 332 1.58 7.55 13.58
N THR A 333 2.54 6.96 14.26
CA THR A 333 2.35 5.67 14.96
C THR A 333 2.35 5.89 16.48
N ILE A 334 1.33 5.37 17.14
CA ILE A 334 1.20 5.38 18.60
C ILE A 334 1.41 3.96 19.14
N GLY A 335 2.31 3.84 20.11
CA GLY A 335 2.66 2.58 20.76
C GLY A 335 3.63 1.72 19.94
N GLN A 336 4.23 0.74 20.61
CA GLN A 336 5.15 -0.24 20.01
C GLN A 336 4.59 -1.66 20.03
N LYS A 337 3.59 -1.93 20.88
CA LYS A 337 2.93 -3.23 21.02
C LYS A 337 1.43 -3.04 21.19
N PRO A 338 0.61 -3.96 20.66
CA PRO A 338 -0.85 -3.87 20.77
C PRO A 338 -1.36 -4.05 22.22
N THR A 339 -0.51 -4.54 23.12
CA THR A 339 -0.82 -4.78 24.54
C THR A 339 -0.35 -3.66 25.48
N GLU A 340 0.09 -2.51 24.95
CA GLU A 340 0.53 -1.39 25.78
C GLU A 340 -0.61 -0.79 26.61
N VAL A 341 -0.29 -0.42 27.84
CA VAL A 341 -1.24 0.26 28.72
C VAL A 341 -1.62 1.61 28.11
N ASN A 342 -2.91 1.91 28.12
CA ASN A 342 -3.48 3.14 27.53
C ASN A 342 -3.26 3.34 26.01
N LEU A 343 -2.84 2.31 25.27
CA LEU A 343 -2.62 2.44 23.82
C LEU A 343 -3.83 3.08 23.10
N PHE A 344 -5.03 2.54 23.31
CA PHE A 344 -6.24 2.99 22.62
C PHE A 344 -6.65 4.40 23.05
N LYS A 345 -6.52 4.72 24.34
CA LYS A 345 -6.76 6.06 24.87
C LYS A 345 -5.78 7.09 24.27
N ASN A 346 -4.49 6.75 24.22
CA ASN A 346 -3.47 7.62 23.64
C ASN A 346 -3.70 7.81 22.13
N ALA A 347 -4.11 6.76 21.43
CA ALA A 347 -4.48 6.83 20.01
C ALA A 347 -5.71 7.71 19.80
N ALA A 348 -6.73 7.59 20.65
CA ALA A 348 -7.94 8.41 20.60
C ALA A 348 -7.63 9.90 20.82
N VAL A 349 -6.84 10.25 21.81
CA VAL A 349 -6.40 11.62 22.04
C VAL A 349 -5.64 12.15 20.82
N LYS A 350 -4.67 11.37 20.32
CA LYS A 350 -3.84 11.82 19.20
C LYS A 350 -4.62 12.05 17.89
N ILE A 351 -5.61 11.21 17.58
CA ILE A 351 -6.40 11.42 16.37
C ILE A 351 -7.31 12.65 16.49
N ILE A 352 -7.78 12.97 17.69
CA ILE A 352 -8.55 14.19 17.97
C ILE A 352 -7.67 15.43 17.83
N ASP A 353 -6.42 15.38 18.32
CA ASP A 353 -5.45 16.46 18.14
C ASP A 353 -5.17 16.70 16.64
N ILE A 354 -4.96 15.63 15.88
CA ILE A 354 -4.76 15.70 14.43
C ILE A 354 -5.94 16.38 13.74
N LEU A 355 -7.17 16.07 14.15
CA LEU A 355 -8.37 16.69 13.59
C LEU A 355 -8.51 18.17 14.00
N ALA A 356 -8.09 18.54 15.20
CA ALA A 356 -8.08 19.93 15.67
C ALA A 356 -7.04 20.76 14.88
N ASP A 357 -5.82 20.25 14.73
CA ASP A 357 -4.77 20.88 13.94
C ASP A 357 -5.19 21.07 12.48
N ALA A 358 -5.88 20.07 11.88
CA ALA A 358 -6.41 20.16 10.52
C ALA A 358 -7.46 21.28 10.36
N VAL A 359 -8.27 21.53 11.37
CA VAL A 359 -9.26 22.63 11.37
C VAL A 359 -8.55 24.00 11.48
N GLU A 360 -7.53 24.15 12.32
CA GLU A 360 -6.75 25.40 12.40
C GLU A 360 -6.03 25.71 11.09
N LEU A 361 -5.58 24.72 10.37
CA LEU A 361 -4.91 24.87 9.08
C LEU A 361 -5.87 25.20 7.93
N LEU A 362 -7.11 24.77 7.99
CA LEU A 362 -8.16 25.19 7.05
C LEU A 362 -8.52 26.67 7.23
N VAL A 363 -8.31 27.24 8.43
CA VAL A 363 -8.50 28.66 8.74
C VAL A 363 -7.29 29.51 8.28
N GLN A 364 -6.10 28.89 8.08
CA GLN A 364 -4.91 29.52 7.51
C GLN A 364 -4.52 28.86 6.17
N PRO A 365 -4.93 29.40 5.02
CA PRO A 365 -4.99 28.63 3.75
C PRO A 365 -3.67 28.32 3.04
N THR A 366 -2.51 28.30 3.67
CA THR A 366 -1.27 28.33 2.87
C THR A 366 -0.27 27.17 2.98
N THR A 367 -0.41 26.19 3.87
CA THR A 367 0.75 25.26 4.02
C THR A 367 0.49 23.76 4.01
N TRP A 368 -0.69 23.27 4.35
CA TRP A 368 -0.88 21.83 4.55
C TRP A 368 -1.44 21.05 3.34
N VAL A 369 -2.33 21.65 2.58
CA VAL A 369 -2.99 20.97 1.46
C VAL A 369 -2.04 20.73 0.28
N GLU A 370 -1.03 21.59 0.12
CA GLU A 370 -0.05 21.45 -0.97
C GLU A 370 1.12 20.51 -0.63
N GLN A 371 1.51 20.39 0.63
CA GLN A 371 2.67 19.58 0.99
C GLN A 371 2.46 18.05 0.87
N PRO A 372 1.38 17.43 1.37
CA PRO A 372 1.16 15.99 1.19
C PRO A 372 0.89 15.60 -0.27
N ARG A 373 0.14 16.45 -1.02
CA ARG A 373 -0.12 16.21 -2.46
C ARG A 373 1.15 16.33 -3.31
N MET A 374 2.00 17.32 -3.04
CA MET A 374 3.32 17.39 -3.68
C MET A 374 4.20 16.21 -3.31
N LYS A 375 3.99 15.63 -2.12
CA LYS A 375 4.82 14.56 -1.57
C LYS A 375 4.61 13.22 -2.28
N LEU A 376 3.38 12.86 -2.66
CA LEU A 376 3.09 11.63 -3.41
C LEU A 376 2.92 11.88 -4.91
N GLY A 377 3.13 13.12 -5.36
CA GLY A 377 3.13 13.43 -6.77
C GLY A 377 1.77 13.34 -7.45
N THR A 378 0.72 13.72 -6.77
CA THR A 378 -0.56 14.04 -7.39
C THR A 378 -0.48 15.49 -7.89
N GLY A 379 0.00 15.68 -9.07
CA GLY A 379 0.02 16.95 -9.77
C GLY A 379 0.12 16.68 -11.24
#